data_fda53fb715b2a089f9ae54d0ba6dbbd0
#
_entry.id   fda53fb715b2a089f9ae54d0ba6dbbd0
#
_cell.length_a   1.000
_cell.length_b   1.000
_cell.length_c   1.000
_cell.angle_alpha   90.00
_cell.angle_beta   90.00
_cell.angle_gamma   90.00
#
_symmetry.space_group_name_H-M   'P 1'
#
loop_
_entity.id
_entity.type
_entity.pdbx_description
1 polymer ?
#
loop_
_entity_poly.entity_id
_entity_poly.type
_entity_poly.pdbx_seq_one_letter_code
_entity_poly.pdbx_strand_id
1 'polypeptide(L)'
;KAYRQVSVDKSSFDVFKSQLKALYEQIAIIDTEEKLKGDLMDFLKLSFYGQNYKVSPNGKIDCAIHLGNTIEDPVGVIIEVKMPTNVSEMITRDNLNKKSLQELLLYYLRERVGKKNIQLKQLVVTNIYEFFIFDAQEFERIFYSNKKLVKRFEEFKAGELTSDKTEFFYKEIASDYISQSSDKLTFTYFDIRD
;
A
#
# COMPACT_ATOMS: atom_id res chain seq x y z
N LYS A 1 4.02 3.38 18.92
CA LYS A 1 3.49 3.64 20.29
C LYS A 1 2.93 5.06 20.44
N ALA A 2 3.50 6.09 19.77
CA ALA A 2 3.04 7.47 19.89
C ALA A 2 1.60 7.69 19.39
N TYR A 3 1.20 7.05 18.29
CA TYR A 3 -0.16 7.18 17.73
C TYR A 3 -1.27 6.65 18.66
N ARG A 4 -0.96 5.76 19.61
CA ARG A 4 -1.93 5.26 20.59
C ARG A 4 -2.27 6.29 21.69
N GLN A 5 -1.57 7.41 21.73
CA GLN A 5 -1.78 8.47 22.70
C GLN A 5 -2.64 9.62 22.16
N VAL A 6 -2.96 9.61 20.86
CA VAL A 6 -3.86 10.61 20.27
C VAL A 6 -5.28 10.21 20.59
N SER A 7 -5.97 11.03 21.39
CA SER A 7 -7.40 10.86 21.62
C SER A 7 -8.17 11.33 20.38
N VAL A 8 -8.99 10.46 19.84
CA VAL A 8 -9.92 10.80 18.77
C VAL A 8 -11.18 11.36 19.44
N ASP A 9 -11.60 12.57 19.04
CA ASP A 9 -12.84 13.13 19.54
C ASP A 9 -14.06 12.34 19.03
N LYS A 10 -15.17 12.45 19.79
CA LYS A 10 -16.38 11.67 19.51
C LYS A 10 -16.95 11.94 18.12
N SER A 11 -16.90 13.20 17.65
CA SER A 11 -17.49 13.57 16.35
C SER A 11 -16.70 12.96 15.20
N SER A 12 -15.37 13.00 15.26
CA SER A 12 -14.47 12.34 14.29
C SER A 12 -14.69 10.83 14.28
N PHE A 13 -14.87 10.22 15.46
CA PHE A 13 -15.15 8.79 15.55
C PHE A 13 -16.52 8.41 14.97
N ASP A 14 -17.55 9.21 15.19
CA ASP A 14 -18.88 8.98 14.63
C ASP A 14 -18.89 9.13 13.10
N VAL A 15 -18.16 10.11 12.56
CA VAL A 15 -17.92 10.24 11.10
C VAL A 15 -17.21 9.02 10.56
N PHE A 16 -16.11 8.59 11.16
CA PHE A 16 -15.38 7.40 10.75
C PHE A 16 -16.28 6.17 10.72
N LYS A 17 -17.06 5.91 11.76
CA LYS A 17 -18.01 4.78 11.82
C LYS A 17 -19.05 4.84 10.71
N SER A 18 -19.62 6.01 10.47
CA SER A 18 -20.61 6.19 9.40
C SER A 18 -20.02 5.90 8.02
N GLN A 19 -18.83 6.43 7.74
CA GLN A 19 -18.14 6.20 6.47
C GLN A 19 -17.68 4.73 6.31
N LEU A 20 -17.20 4.10 7.39
CA LEU A 20 -16.82 2.69 7.36
C LEU A 20 -18.03 1.79 7.07
N LYS A 21 -19.18 2.09 7.69
CA LYS A 21 -20.42 1.37 7.42
C LYS A 21 -20.86 1.52 5.97
N ALA A 22 -20.82 2.73 5.42
CA ALA A 22 -21.14 2.98 4.03
C ALA A 22 -20.21 2.22 3.07
N LEU A 23 -18.89 2.23 3.32
CA LEU A 23 -17.93 1.45 2.55
C LEU A 23 -18.25 -0.05 2.63
N TYR A 24 -18.52 -0.58 3.82
CA TYR A 24 -18.83 -2.00 4.04
C TYR A 24 -20.08 -2.44 3.26
N GLU A 25 -21.14 -1.62 3.25
CA GLU A 25 -22.37 -1.88 2.51
C GLU A 25 -22.12 -1.88 0.98
N GLN A 26 -21.21 -1.03 0.50
CA GLN A 26 -20.87 -0.97 -0.94
C GLN A 26 -20.07 -2.18 -1.39
N ILE A 27 -19.17 -2.74 -0.58
CA ILE A 27 -18.32 -3.88 -0.95
C ILE A 27 -19.14 -5.07 -1.47
N ALA A 28 -20.32 -5.30 -0.88
CA ALA A 28 -21.19 -6.42 -1.24
C ALA A 28 -21.71 -6.36 -2.69
N ILE A 29 -21.71 -5.19 -3.32
CA ILE A 29 -22.25 -4.94 -4.66
C ILE A 29 -21.19 -4.46 -5.66
N ILE A 30 -19.93 -4.33 -5.22
CA ILE A 30 -18.82 -3.91 -6.09
C ILE A 30 -18.40 -5.08 -6.97
N ASP A 31 -18.33 -4.83 -8.27
CA ASP A 31 -17.99 -5.80 -9.31
C ASP A 31 -16.60 -5.57 -9.93
N THR A 32 -15.98 -4.40 -9.71
CA THR A 32 -14.69 -4.04 -10.28
C THR A 32 -13.70 -3.50 -9.23
N GLU A 33 -12.43 -3.80 -9.43
CA GLU A 33 -11.35 -3.32 -8.57
C GLU A 33 -11.22 -1.79 -8.63
N GLU A 34 -11.45 -1.18 -9.80
CA GLU A 34 -11.39 0.27 -9.96
C GLU A 34 -12.46 1.00 -9.13
N LYS A 35 -13.67 0.45 -9.07
CA LYS A 35 -14.72 1.00 -8.22
C LYS A 35 -14.36 0.85 -6.74
N LEU A 36 -13.83 -0.31 -6.35
CA LEU A 36 -13.37 -0.57 -4.98
C LEU A 36 -12.29 0.43 -4.53
N LYS A 37 -11.32 0.73 -5.42
CA LYS A 37 -10.28 1.75 -5.20
C LYS A 37 -10.89 3.14 -5.01
N GLY A 38 -11.87 3.49 -5.83
CA GLY A 38 -12.62 4.75 -5.73
C GLY A 38 -13.31 4.90 -4.37
N ASP A 39 -14.07 3.88 -3.97
CA ASP A 39 -14.83 3.89 -2.72
C ASP A 39 -13.91 3.92 -1.49
N LEU A 40 -12.75 3.22 -1.54
CA LEU A 40 -11.73 3.33 -0.48
C LEU A 40 -11.15 4.75 -0.39
N MET A 41 -10.83 5.36 -1.54
CA MET A 41 -10.30 6.74 -1.53
C MET A 41 -11.32 7.73 -0.98
N ASP A 42 -12.59 7.58 -1.30
CA ASP A 42 -13.65 8.45 -0.78
C ASP A 42 -13.87 8.22 0.71
N PHE A 43 -13.83 6.99 1.18
CA PHE A 43 -13.82 6.68 2.61
C PHE A 43 -12.66 7.38 3.34
N LEU A 44 -11.45 7.29 2.83
CA LEU A 44 -10.27 7.92 3.43
C LEU A 44 -10.38 9.45 3.47
N LYS A 45 -10.87 10.07 2.39
CA LYS A 45 -11.09 11.52 2.31
C LYS A 45 -12.15 11.97 3.30
N LEU A 46 -13.29 11.30 3.32
CA LEU A 46 -14.46 11.71 4.09
C LEU A 46 -14.30 11.41 5.59
N SER A 47 -13.56 10.37 5.94
CA SER A 47 -13.37 9.97 7.34
C SER A 47 -12.29 10.78 8.05
N PHE A 48 -11.16 11.12 7.39
CA PHE A 48 -10.04 11.75 8.09
C PHE A 48 -9.11 12.61 7.21
N TYR A 49 -8.70 12.10 6.04
CA TYR A 49 -7.56 12.69 5.32
C TYR A 49 -7.91 13.91 4.47
N GLY A 50 -9.14 14.00 3.95
CA GLY A 50 -9.48 14.96 2.90
C GLY A 50 -9.35 16.45 3.23
N GLN A 51 -9.24 16.80 4.51
CA GLN A 51 -9.06 18.20 4.92
C GLN A 51 -7.60 18.68 4.81
N ASN A 52 -6.64 17.79 5.06
CA ASN A 52 -5.22 18.16 5.23
C ASN A 52 -4.28 17.41 4.28
N TYR A 53 -4.77 16.39 3.59
CA TYR A 53 -3.95 15.51 2.78
C TYR A 53 -4.62 15.19 1.45
N LYS A 54 -3.85 15.19 0.38
CA LYS A 54 -4.33 14.73 -0.93
C LYS A 54 -4.38 13.21 -0.95
N VAL A 55 -5.56 12.65 -1.17
CA VAL A 55 -5.77 11.22 -1.43
C VAL A 55 -6.13 11.05 -2.90
N SER A 56 -5.32 10.31 -3.65
CA SER A 56 -5.50 10.12 -5.09
C SER A 56 -4.72 8.92 -5.60
N PRO A 57 -5.05 8.38 -6.78
CA PRO A 57 -4.13 7.51 -7.50
C PRO A 57 -2.83 8.28 -7.80
N ASN A 58 -1.69 7.57 -7.89
CA ASN A 58 -0.43 8.20 -8.28
C ASN A 58 0.32 7.30 -9.28
N GLY A 59 0.16 7.59 -10.54
CA GLY A 59 0.68 6.76 -11.62
C GLY A 59 0.05 5.37 -11.61
N LYS A 60 0.84 4.35 -11.25
CA LYS A 60 0.35 2.97 -11.10
C LYS A 60 0.03 2.57 -9.66
N ILE A 61 0.21 3.47 -8.70
CA ILE A 61 -0.19 3.26 -7.31
C ILE A 61 -1.71 3.40 -7.22
N ASP A 62 -2.38 2.39 -6.68
CA ASP A 62 -3.84 2.36 -6.58
C ASP A 62 -4.40 3.52 -5.76
N CYS A 63 -3.81 3.75 -4.59
CA CYS A 63 -4.15 4.87 -3.74
C CYS A 63 -2.89 5.37 -3.01
N ALA A 64 -2.66 6.66 -3.07
CA ALA A 64 -1.60 7.35 -2.34
C ALA A 64 -2.19 8.44 -1.44
N ILE A 65 -1.60 8.60 -0.24
CA ILE A 65 -1.87 9.73 0.63
C ILE A 65 -0.61 10.59 0.63
N HIS A 66 -0.73 11.81 0.11
CA HIS A 66 0.35 12.79 0.08
C HIS A 66 0.43 13.53 1.42
N LEU A 67 1.63 14.00 1.78
CA LEU A 67 1.88 14.73 3.03
C LEU A 67 1.46 16.21 2.99
N GLY A 68 0.68 16.58 2.00
CA GLY A 68 0.07 17.90 1.81
C GLY A 68 -1.17 17.80 0.95
N ASN A 69 -1.68 18.94 0.49
CA ASN A 69 -2.99 19.04 -0.18
C ASN A 69 -2.93 18.88 -1.70
N THR A 70 -1.75 18.67 -2.26
CA THR A 70 -1.54 18.60 -3.71
C THR A 70 -0.89 17.27 -4.14
N ILE A 71 -0.96 16.95 -5.40
CA ILE A 71 -0.32 15.75 -5.98
C ILE A 71 1.21 15.91 -6.12
N GLU A 72 1.72 17.12 -6.01
CA GLU A 72 3.14 17.45 -6.03
C GLU A 72 3.79 17.23 -4.66
N ASP A 73 2.99 17.20 -3.59
CA ASP A 73 3.49 16.89 -2.26
C ASP A 73 4.01 15.45 -2.16
N PRO A 74 5.04 15.19 -1.35
CA PRO A 74 5.57 13.85 -1.22
C PRO A 74 4.52 12.83 -0.77
N VAL A 75 4.58 11.63 -1.33
CA VAL A 75 3.75 10.51 -0.90
C VAL A 75 4.20 10.04 0.48
N GLY A 76 3.27 10.01 1.43
CA GLY A 76 3.49 9.51 2.78
C GLY A 76 3.01 8.07 2.98
N VAL A 77 1.92 7.69 2.29
CA VAL A 77 1.37 6.33 2.37
C VAL A 77 1.09 5.80 0.97
N ILE A 78 1.46 4.55 0.74
CA ILE A 78 1.13 3.78 -0.48
C ILE A 78 0.15 2.68 -0.09
N ILE A 79 -0.95 2.55 -0.82
CA ILE A 79 -1.95 1.52 -0.59
C ILE A 79 -2.16 0.74 -1.89
N GLU A 80 -1.93 -0.55 -1.81
CA GLU A 80 -2.28 -1.54 -2.83
C GLU A 80 -3.62 -2.19 -2.47
N VAL A 81 -4.55 -2.22 -3.42
CA VAL A 81 -5.91 -2.69 -3.21
C VAL A 81 -6.18 -3.92 -4.07
N LYS A 82 -6.77 -4.94 -3.48
CA LYS A 82 -7.23 -6.14 -4.20
C LYS A 82 -8.70 -6.37 -3.96
N MET A 83 -9.40 -6.90 -4.97
CA MET A 83 -10.77 -7.37 -4.77
C MET A 83 -10.81 -8.45 -3.68
N PRO A 84 -11.81 -8.45 -2.78
CA PRO A 84 -11.98 -9.51 -1.78
C PRO A 84 -12.08 -10.92 -2.39
N THR A 85 -12.57 -11.01 -3.62
CA THR A 85 -12.67 -12.25 -4.39
C THR A 85 -11.34 -12.71 -5.00
N ASN A 86 -10.34 -11.84 -5.10
CA ASN A 86 -9.03 -12.15 -5.66
C ASN A 86 -8.06 -12.70 -4.62
N VAL A 87 -8.41 -13.84 -4.03
CA VAL A 87 -7.63 -14.51 -2.98
C VAL A 87 -6.24 -14.94 -3.48
N SER A 88 -6.09 -15.20 -4.77
CA SER A 88 -4.83 -15.68 -5.35
C SER A 88 -3.72 -14.61 -5.31
N GLU A 89 -4.06 -13.34 -5.44
CA GLU A 89 -3.11 -12.22 -5.46
C GLU A 89 -2.99 -11.51 -4.11
N MET A 90 -3.94 -11.73 -3.18
CA MET A 90 -3.92 -11.12 -1.84
C MET A 90 -2.95 -11.87 -0.92
N ILE A 91 -2.14 -11.10 -0.15
CA ILE A 91 -1.30 -11.69 0.91
C ILE A 91 -2.16 -12.25 2.04
N THR A 92 -1.59 -13.20 2.77
CA THR A 92 -2.13 -13.72 4.02
C THR A 92 -1.08 -13.60 5.12
N ARG A 93 -1.49 -13.79 6.38
CA ARG A 93 -0.55 -13.75 7.52
C ARG A 93 0.58 -14.77 7.40
N ASP A 94 0.30 -15.90 6.75
CA ASP A 94 1.25 -17.02 6.59
C ASP A 94 1.97 -16.98 5.24
N ASN A 95 1.50 -16.17 4.29
CA ASN A 95 2.12 -16.08 2.96
C ASN A 95 2.08 -14.64 2.43
N LEU A 96 3.21 -13.96 2.61
CA LEU A 96 3.40 -12.59 2.11
C LEU A 96 3.85 -12.54 0.65
N ASN A 97 4.36 -13.66 0.07
CA ASN A 97 4.83 -13.64 -1.32
C ASN A 97 3.69 -13.83 -2.31
N LYS A 98 2.87 -12.81 -2.42
CA LYS A 98 1.77 -12.70 -3.39
C LYS A 98 1.93 -11.43 -4.22
N LYS A 99 1.21 -11.35 -5.32
CA LYS A 99 1.30 -10.24 -6.27
C LYS A 99 1.07 -8.89 -5.60
N SER A 100 0.14 -8.77 -4.67
CA SER A 100 -0.12 -7.52 -3.97
C SER A 100 1.10 -6.95 -3.22
N LEU A 101 1.93 -7.80 -2.57
CA LEU A 101 3.16 -7.33 -1.94
C LEU A 101 4.27 -7.07 -2.98
N GLN A 102 4.30 -7.83 -4.08
CA GLN A 102 5.27 -7.63 -5.17
C GLN A 102 5.01 -6.28 -5.86
N GLU A 103 3.76 -5.91 -6.07
CA GLU A 103 3.34 -4.60 -6.59
C GLU A 103 3.70 -3.49 -5.61
N LEU A 104 3.37 -3.66 -4.33
CA LEU A 104 3.71 -2.69 -3.28
C LEU A 104 5.22 -2.46 -3.18
N LEU A 105 6.04 -3.52 -3.32
CA LEU A 105 7.50 -3.40 -3.34
C LEU A 105 7.99 -2.60 -4.56
N LEU A 106 7.42 -2.81 -5.74
CA LEU A 106 7.75 -2.02 -6.92
C LEU A 106 7.42 -0.54 -6.72
N TYR A 107 6.26 -0.23 -6.15
CA TYR A 107 5.85 1.15 -5.89
C TYR A 107 6.76 1.81 -4.85
N TYR A 108 7.11 1.09 -3.79
CA TYR A 108 8.08 1.54 -2.80
C TYR A 108 9.44 1.91 -3.46
N LEU A 109 9.99 1.02 -4.29
CA LEU A 109 11.27 1.27 -4.95
C LEU A 109 11.18 2.44 -5.95
N ARG A 110 10.06 2.60 -6.63
CA ARG A 110 9.83 3.76 -7.51
C ARG A 110 9.85 5.07 -6.74
N GLU A 111 9.17 5.12 -5.60
CA GLU A 111 9.18 6.32 -4.72
C GLU A 111 10.56 6.50 -4.08
N ARG A 112 11.10 5.46 -3.43
CA ARG A 112 12.29 5.56 -2.60
C ARG A 112 13.58 5.74 -3.41
N VAL A 113 13.76 4.95 -4.46
CA VAL A 113 14.95 4.98 -5.33
C VAL A 113 14.73 5.92 -6.50
N GLY A 114 13.59 5.77 -7.19
CA GLY A 114 13.29 6.52 -8.40
C GLY A 114 13.08 8.02 -8.18
N LYS A 115 12.28 8.39 -7.17
CA LYS A 115 11.97 9.78 -6.82
C LYS A 115 12.76 10.29 -5.62
N LYS A 116 13.58 9.45 -4.97
CA LYS A 116 14.34 9.76 -3.76
C LYS A 116 13.45 10.21 -2.58
N ASN A 117 12.22 9.73 -2.54
CA ASN A 117 11.27 10.06 -1.48
C ASN A 117 11.66 9.36 -0.18
N ILE A 118 12.12 10.13 0.81
CA ILE A 118 12.49 9.67 2.16
C ILE A 118 11.36 9.90 3.17
N GLN A 119 10.22 10.42 2.74
CA GLN A 119 9.12 10.80 3.62
C GLN A 119 8.02 9.74 3.70
N LEU A 120 8.17 8.61 3.01
CA LEU A 120 7.26 7.48 3.17
C LEU A 120 7.17 7.08 4.64
N LYS A 121 5.95 6.85 5.11
CA LYS A 121 5.63 6.45 6.49
C LYS A 121 5.11 5.03 6.55
N GLN A 122 4.16 4.71 5.69
CA GLN A 122 3.51 3.42 5.71
C GLN A 122 3.21 2.90 4.30
N LEU A 123 3.19 1.58 4.21
CA LEU A 123 2.76 0.85 3.02
C LEU A 123 1.66 -0.12 3.44
N VAL A 124 0.60 -0.20 2.65
CA VAL A 124 -0.60 -0.95 3.01
C VAL A 124 -0.98 -1.88 1.86
N VAL A 125 -1.31 -3.11 2.18
CA VAL A 125 -2.07 -4.01 1.31
C VAL A 125 -3.43 -4.23 1.94
N THR A 126 -4.50 -4.09 1.17
CA THR A 126 -5.85 -4.31 1.66
C THR A 126 -6.76 -4.91 0.59
N ASN A 127 -7.73 -5.71 1.04
CA ASN A 127 -8.92 -6.08 0.27
C ASN A 127 -10.20 -5.44 0.89
N ILE A 128 -10.01 -4.36 1.64
CA ILE A 128 -10.98 -3.62 2.44
C ILE A 128 -11.40 -4.34 3.74
N TYR A 129 -11.54 -5.66 3.73
CA TYR A 129 -11.80 -6.41 4.96
C TYR A 129 -10.55 -6.57 5.81
N GLU A 130 -9.45 -6.92 5.15
CA GLU A 130 -8.16 -7.19 5.78
C GLU A 130 -7.17 -6.09 5.43
N PHE A 131 -6.47 -5.61 6.45
CA PHE A 131 -5.43 -4.59 6.31
C PHE A 131 -4.10 -5.11 6.82
N PHE A 132 -3.10 -5.08 5.97
CA PHE A 132 -1.70 -5.35 6.28
C PHE A 132 -0.94 -4.03 6.17
N ILE A 133 -0.49 -3.50 7.30
CA ILE A 133 0.17 -2.20 7.39
C ILE A 133 1.64 -2.41 7.77
N PHE A 134 2.52 -2.03 6.87
CA PHE A 134 3.97 -2.10 7.04
C PHE A 134 4.51 -0.70 7.34
N ASP A 135 5.42 -0.59 8.32
CA ASP A 135 6.21 0.61 8.51
C ASP A 135 7.19 0.75 7.34
N ALA A 136 7.32 1.95 6.77
CA ALA A 136 8.27 2.19 5.69
C ALA A 136 9.73 1.94 6.13
N GLN A 137 10.04 2.04 7.43
CA GLN A 137 11.35 1.70 7.98
C GLN A 137 11.66 0.21 7.86
N GLU A 138 10.65 -0.68 7.91
CA GLU A 138 10.83 -2.10 7.66
C GLU A 138 11.22 -2.36 6.19
N PHE A 139 10.58 -1.68 5.25
CA PHE A 139 10.96 -1.74 3.84
C PHE A 139 12.35 -1.15 3.59
N GLU A 140 12.70 -0.07 4.28
CA GLU A 140 14.07 0.49 4.24
C GLU A 140 15.09 -0.53 4.73
N ARG A 141 14.84 -1.15 5.88
CA ARG A 141 15.73 -2.12 6.52
C ARG A 141 15.90 -3.40 5.70
N ILE A 142 14.82 -3.92 5.11
CA ILE A 142 14.82 -5.21 4.44
C ILE A 142 15.15 -5.08 2.95
N PHE A 143 14.48 -4.16 2.27
CA PHE A 143 14.54 -4.09 0.80
C PHE A 143 15.52 -3.01 0.31
N TYR A 144 15.44 -1.78 0.80
CA TYR A 144 16.32 -0.71 0.33
C TYR A 144 17.78 -0.92 0.77
N SER A 145 18.02 -1.45 1.96
CA SER A 145 19.38 -1.78 2.42
C SER A 145 20.00 -2.92 1.62
N ASN A 146 19.20 -3.72 0.91
CA ASN A 146 19.69 -4.76 0.02
C ASN A 146 20.20 -4.17 -1.31
N LYS A 147 21.50 -3.93 -1.39
CA LYS A 147 22.13 -3.30 -2.55
C LYS A 147 21.94 -4.09 -3.85
N LYS A 148 21.79 -5.42 -3.77
CA LYS A 148 21.54 -6.26 -4.94
C LYS A 148 20.12 -6.00 -5.49
N LEU A 149 19.12 -5.91 -4.62
CA LEU A 149 17.75 -5.58 -5.03
C LEU A 149 17.68 -4.18 -5.66
N VAL A 150 18.30 -3.19 -5.01
CA VAL A 150 18.31 -1.81 -5.54
C VAL A 150 18.96 -1.78 -6.93
N LYS A 151 20.11 -2.44 -7.10
CA LYS A 151 20.76 -2.54 -8.40
C LYS A 151 19.87 -3.22 -9.45
N ARG A 152 19.22 -4.34 -9.11
CA ARG A 152 18.30 -5.03 -10.03
C ARG A 152 17.08 -4.16 -10.41
N PHE A 153 16.59 -3.36 -9.47
CA PHE A 153 15.53 -2.38 -9.77
C PHE A 153 16.01 -1.26 -10.70
N GLU A 154 17.23 -0.76 -10.51
CA GLU A 154 17.83 0.25 -11.39
C GLU A 154 18.04 -0.29 -12.81
N GLU A 155 18.59 -1.51 -12.96
CA GLU A 155 18.72 -2.22 -14.24
C GLU A 155 17.34 -2.43 -14.92
N PHE A 156 16.32 -2.83 -14.14
CA PHE A 156 14.95 -2.96 -14.63
C PHE A 156 14.39 -1.62 -15.12
N LYS A 157 14.59 -0.55 -14.35
CA LYS A 157 14.13 0.79 -14.72
C LYS A 157 14.85 1.34 -15.96
N ALA A 158 16.12 1.01 -16.15
CA ALA A 158 16.92 1.39 -17.31
C ALA A 158 16.60 0.57 -18.57
N GLY A 159 15.80 -0.50 -18.46
CA GLY A 159 15.52 -1.40 -19.59
C GLY A 159 16.71 -2.30 -19.95
N GLU A 160 17.65 -2.51 -19.04
CA GLU A 160 18.86 -3.32 -19.24
C GLU A 160 18.61 -4.82 -19.02
N LEU A 161 17.41 -5.20 -18.55
CA LEU A 161 17.02 -6.59 -18.35
C LEU A 161 16.26 -7.15 -19.56
N THR A 162 16.01 -8.45 -19.54
CA THR A 162 15.31 -9.16 -20.63
C THR A 162 13.87 -8.68 -20.86
N SER A 163 13.28 -7.96 -19.91
CA SER A 163 11.96 -7.35 -20.02
C SER A 163 11.83 -6.13 -19.11
N ASP A 164 11.12 -5.13 -19.60
CA ASP A 164 10.72 -3.90 -18.88
C ASP A 164 9.27 -3.97 -18.35
N LYS A 165 8.59 -5.10 -18.58
CA LYS A 165 7.21 -5.31 -18.11
C LYS A 165 7.16 -5.49 -16.61
N THR A 166 6.18 -4.89 -15.95
CA THR A 166 5.99 -5.00 -14.49
C THR A 166 5.83 -6.43 -14.02
N GLU A 167 5.20 -7.30 -14.84
CA GLU A 167 5.04 -8.72 -14.54
C GLU A 167 6.39 -9.45 -14.41
N PHE A 168 7.38 -9.06 -15.21
CA PHE A 168 8.75 -9.57 -15.07
C PHE A 168 9.35 -9.17 -13.72
N PHE A 169 9.19 -7.90 -13.32
CA PHE A 169 9.67 -7.46 -12.02
C PHE A 169 9.03 -8.25 -10.88
N TYR A 170 7.73 -8.50 -10.94
CA TYR A 170 7.02 -9.24 -9.91
C TYR A 170 7.54 -10.66 -9.75
N LYS A 171 7.66 -11.41 -10.87
CA LYS A 171 8.00 -12.83 -10.86
C LYS A 171 9.49 -13.08 -10.68
N GLU A 172 10.33 -12.31 -11.37
CA GLU A 172 11.77 -12.59 -11.49
C GLU A 172 12.64 -11.78 -10.51
N ILE A 173 12.06 -10.76 -9.87
CA ILE A 173 12.79 -9.92 -8.92
C ILE A 173 12.07 -9.92 -7.56
N ALA A 174 10.89 -9.31 -7.48
CA ALA A 174 10.23 -9.10 -6.20
C ALA A 174 9.95 -10.41 -5.46
N SER A 175 9.47 -11.44 -6.17
CA SER A 175 9.15 -12.74 -5.59
C SER A 175 10.35 -13.37 -4.86
N ASP A 176 11.54 -13.33 -5.47
CA ASP A 176 12.75 -13.91 -4.89
C ASP A 176 13.15 -13.20 -3.59
N TYR A 177 13.17 -11.86 -3.62
CA TYR A 177 13.58 -11.07 -2.45
C TYR A 177 12.55 -11.12 -1.32
N ILE A 178 11.26 -11.17 -1.65
CA ILE A 178 10.19 -11.36 -0.65
C ILE A 178 10.32 -12.75 -0.01
N SER A 179 10.50 -13.82 -0.80
CA SER A 179 10.68 -15.19 -0.28
C SER A 179 11.84 -15.31 0.71
N GLN A 180 12.94 -14.60 0.45
CA GLN A 180 14.13 -14.60 1.31
C GLN A 180 13.99 -13.78 2.59
N SER A 181 12.94 -12.98 2.71
CA SER A 181 12.82 -11.94 3.76
C SER A 181 11.47 -11.90 4.45
N SER A 182 10.50 -12.67 4.01
CA SER A 182 9.12 -12.62 4.51
C SER A 182 9.00 -12.93 6.00
N ASP A 183 9.85 -13.81 6.53
CA ASP A 183 9.93 -14.17 7.94
C ASP A 183 10.45 -13.03 8.84
N LYS A 184 11.11 -12.03 8.25
CA LYS A 184 11.71 -10.87 8.94
C LYS A 184 10.86 -9.60 8.79
N LEU A 185 9.89 -9.61 7.89
CA LEU A 185 9.05 -8.45 7.61
C LEU A 185 7.91 -8.37 8.64
N THR A 186 7.93 -7.33 9.46
CA THR A 186 6.89 -7.10 10.46
C THR A 186 5.77 -6.22 9.92
N PHE A 187 4.55 -6.49 10.36
CA PHE A 187 3.37 -5.72 9.95
C PHE A 187 2.33 -5.68 11.07
N THR A 188 1.46 -4.69 11.02
CA THR A 188 0.21 -4.68 11.79
C THR A 188 -0.89 -5.25 10.90
N TYR A 189 -1.67 -6.17 11.45
CA TYR A 189 -2.82 -6.78 10.79
C TYR A 189 -4.09 -6.50 11.57
N PHE A 190 -5.17 -6.23 10.87
CA PHE A 190 -6.52 -6.28 11.40
C PHE A 190 -7.52 -6.65 10.30
N ASP A 191 -8.63 -7.24 10.73
CA ASP A 191 -9.79 -7.54 9.90
C ASP A 191 -10.97 -6.72 10.43
N ILE A 192 -11.64 -5.97 9.57
CA ILE A 192 -12.77 -5.12 10.01
C ILE A 192 -14.05 -5.91 10.28
N ARG A 193 -14.03 -7.21 10.03
CA ARG A 193 -15.17 -8.12 10.30
C ARG A 193 -15.13 -8.72 11.70
N ASP A 194 -13.99 -8.63 12.42
CA ASP A 194 -13.74 -9.17 13.76
C ASP A 194 -14.34 -8.32 14.92
#